data_047046c8011e5e9090621dfb4cfef374
#
_entry.id   047046c8011e5e9090621dfb4cfef374
#
_cell.length_a   1.000
_cell.length_b   1.000
_cell.length_c   1.000
_cell.angle_alpha   90.00
_cell.angle_beta   90.00
_cell.angle_gamma   90.00
#
_symmetry.space_group_name_H-M   'P 1'
#
loop_
_entity.id
_entity.type
_entity.pdbx_description
1 polymer ?
#
loop_
_entity_poly.entity_id
_entity_poly.type
_entity_poly.pdbx_seq_one_letter_code
_entity_poly.pdbx_strand_id
1 'polypeptide(L)'
;KIALLDLNHTTLGIHTNTVPLGLGLISRYVKKVVEEDVEIKMFKVADKAMDIFKSWIPDILGMAQYCWNSELNLFVAMHVKKINPDCLVVAGGPDLELSSSRKKVFLKERDCIDICVEFDGEIPFAEIVKRCLSGESHADVKLHPGAGTYSFESQSCELIQGMQPPPRLESLDEFGAIYADGFFDKLLDDGFHPFVQTHRGCPYTCTFCHTSDSYYSKMLFQSPETFEQDMNYLGKRFTGQDHVTLYIANTNMGQFKQDFEIGRIIRETQEKYNWPRMIDVNSGKDPKKLLEMVSIVNFPASIALQTNTPDVLQNIKRKNIPFDKYVVFQKDLMSKSKYNSVTELILCLPGETKETFLNTLRDVINSGVQNIAIYTMMNLKGTPISSVESSERYNHIIRHRIVPRQFSTINGIKIMDAEEVVVATKDMSFEDYVSLRGLSFIVATFLGSAELNPLKRFLLGYKMDIAEWIFSISDRLSEYPELYQN
;
A
#
# COMPACT_ATOMS: atom_id res chain seq x y z
N LYS A 1 17.57 -23.24 -3.56
CA LYS A 1 16.17 -23.00 -3.94
C LYS A 1 15.56 -21.93 -3.06
N ILE A 2 15.00 -20.90 -3.68
CA ILE A 2 14.39 -19.74 -2.97
C ILE A 2 12.92 -19.63 -3.36
N ALA A 3 12.02 -19.67 -2.39
CA ALA A 3 10.62 -19.34 -2.59
C ALA A 3 10.34 -17.92 -2.09
N LEU A 4 9.61 -17.12 -2.86
CA LEU A 4 9.19 -15.77 -2.49
C LEU A 4 7.66 -15.70 -2.47
N LEU A 5 7.08 -15.28 -1.35
CA LEU A 5 5.64 -15.24 -1.13
C LEU A 5 5.12 -13.81 -1.02
N ASP A 6 4.18 -13.45 -1.89
CA ASP A 6 3.27 -12.31 -1.77
C ASP A 6 1.84 -12.84 -1.97
N LEU A 7 1.34 -13.54 -0.97
CA LEU A 7 0.14 -14.35 -1.08
C LEU A 7 -1.13 -13.51 -1.03
N ASN A 8 -2.17 -14.02 -1.69
CA ASN A 8 -3.53 -13.49 -1.67
C ASN A 8 -4.50 -14.52 -1.14
N HIS A 9 -5.48 -14.05 -0.39
CA HIS A 9 -6.69 -14.82 -0.14
C HIS A 9 -7.51 -14.97 -1.41
N THR A 10 -8.17 -16.12 -1.59
CA THR A 10 -8.82 -16.49 -2.85
C THR A 10 -10.33 -16.72 -2.74
N THR A 11 -10.91 -16.74 -1.54
CA THR A 11 -12.34 -17.07 -1.35
C THR A 11 -13.30 -16.12 -2.10
N LEU A 12 -13.00 -14.81 -2.12
CA LEU A 12 -13.78 -13.81 -2.87
C LEU A 12 -13.01 -13.25 -4.08
N GLY A 13 -12.13 -14.05 -4.66
CA GLY A 13 -11.23 -13.65 -5.75
C GLY A 13 -9.97 -12.95 -5.23
N ILE A 14 -8.99 -12.84 -6.10
CA ILE A 14 -7.70 -12.20 -5.79
C ILE A 14 -7.92 -10.69 -5.66
N HIS A 15 -7.53 -10.11 -4.53
CA HIS A 15 -7.66 -8.67 -4.28
C HIS A 15 -6.48 -7.88 -4.89
N THR A 16 -5.25 -8.31 -4.60
CA THR A 16 -4.04 -7.71 -5.19
C THR A 16 -3.68 -8.45 -6.48
N ASN A 17 -4.32 -8.05 -7.56
CA ASN A 17 -4.20 -8.69 -8.87
C ASN A 17 -3.00 -8.20 -9.71
N THR A 18 -2.01 -7.59 -9.07
CA THR A 18 -0.76 -7.13 -9.68
C THR A 18 0.35 -8.16 -9.52
N VAL A 19 1.34 -8.11 -10.39
CA VAL A 19 2.59 -8.85 -10.16
C VAL A 19 3.24 -8.42 -8.83
N PRO A 20 3.96 -9.30 -8.12
CA PRO A 20 4.62 -8.98 -6.85
C PRO A 20 5.90 -8.18 -7.09
N LEU A 21 5.77 -6.90 -7.45
CA LEU A 21 6.87 -6.06 -7.89
C LEU A 21 8.04 -6.07 -6.91
N GLY A 22 7.80 -5.85 -5.60
CA GLY A 22 8.86 -5.82 -4.59
C GLY A 22 9.68 -7.11 -4.54
N LEU A 23 9.02 -8.27 -4.58
CA LEU A 23 9.72 -9.56 -4.63
C LEU A 23 10.43 -9.79 -5.96
N GLY A 24 9.86 -9.28 -7.06
CA GLY A 24 10.51 -9.29 -8.36
C GLY A 24 11.82 -8.51 -8.37
N LEU A 25 11.83 -7.31 -7.77
CA LEU A 25 13.02 -6.47 -7.63
C LEU A 25 14.09 -7.14 -6.75
N ILE A 26 13.69 -7.75 -5.62
CA ILE A 26 14.59 -8.56 -4.78
C ILE A 26 15.18 -9.73 -5.58
N SER A 27 14.34 -10.50 -6.28
CA SER A 27 14.81 -11.61 -7.11
C SER A 27 15.79 -11.16 -8.19
N ARG A 28 15.48 -10.03 -8.84
CA ARG A 28 16.34 -9.44 -9.88
C ARG A 28 17.70 -9.01 -9.31
N TYR A 29 17.68 -8.36 -8.13
CA TYR A 29 18.90 -7.94 -7.48
C TYR A 29 19.77 -9.12 -7.02
N VAL A 30 19.14 -10.16 -6.42
CA VAL A 30 19.86 -11.40 -6.07
C VAL A 30 20.57 -11.98 -7.29
N LYS A 31 19.85 -12.18 -8.41
CA LYS A 31 20.43 -12.71 -9.65
C LYS A 31 21.53 -11.84 -10.26
N LYS A 32 21.53 -10.53 -9.99
CA LYS A 32 22.57 -9.60 -10.44
C LYS A 32 23.87 -9.74 -9.63
N VAL A 33 23.76 -9.95 -8.32
CA VAL A 33 24.92 -9.85 -7.40
C VAL A 33 25.40 -11.19 -6.86
N VAL A 34 24.66 -12.27 -7.11
CA VAL A 34 25.01 -13.65 -6.77
C VAL A 34 25.48 -14.33 -8.06
N GLU A 35 26.70 -14.85 -8.04
CA GLU A 35 27.34 -15.50 -9.21
C GLU A 35 26.82 -16.92 -9.41
N GLU A 36 26.40 -17.58 -8.32
CA GLU A 36 25.90 -18.96 -8.35
C GLU A 36 24.48 -19.03 -8.95
N ASP A 37 24.18 -20.18 -9.55
CA ASP A 37 22.84 -20.43 -10.10
C ASP A 37 21.83 -20.69 -8.97
N VAL A 38 20.96 -19.72 -8.72
CA VAL A 38 19.88 -19.78 -7.73
C VAL A 38 18.51 -19.94 -8.43
N GLU A 39 17.82 -21.02 -8.09
CA GLU A 39 16.45 -21.20 -8.55
C GLU A 39 15.48 -20.44 -7.63
N ILE A 40 14.85 -19.38 -8.19
CA ILE A 40 13.89 -18.53 -7.45
C ILE A 40 12.49 -18.70 -8.06
N LYS A 41 11.50 -19.02 -7.20
CA LYS A 41 10.08 -19.08 -7.57
C LYS A 41 9.26 -18.09 -6.74
N MET A 42 8.37 -17.36 -7.40
CA MET A 42 7.46 -16.41 -6.78
C MET A 42 6.03 -16.95 -6.78
N PHE A 43 5.29 -16.73 -5.68
CA PHE A 43 3.95 -17.24 -5.49
C PHE A 43 3.00 -16.14 -5.02
N LYS A 44 1.83 -16.09 -5.66
CA LYS A 44 0.70 -15.22 -5.32
C LYS A 44 -0.48 -15.97 -4.71
N VAL A 45 -0.49 -17.31 -4.81
CA VAL A 45 -1.58 -18.19 -4.36
C VAL A 45 -1.01 -19.30 -3.49
N ALA A 46 -1.54 -19.43 -2.28
CA ALA A 46 -1.04 -20.36 -1.28
C ALA A 46 -1.17 -21.83 -1.71
N ASP A 47 -2.30 -22.25 -2.26
CA ASP A 47 -2.50 -23.63 -2.73
C ASP A 47 -1.49 -24.00 -3.81
N LYS A 48 -1.22 -23.09 -4.78
CA LYS A 48 -0.20 -23.31 -5.82
C LYS A 48 1.20 -23.46 -5.21
N ALA A 49 1.53 -22.66 -4.19
CA ALA A 49 2.81 -22.77 -3.48
C ALA A 49 2.95 -24.10 -2.77
N MET A 50 1.96 -24.50 -1.98
CA MET A 50 1.96 -25.74 -1.21
C MET A 50 2.00 -26.98 -2.11
N ASP A 51 1.34 -26.95 -3.27
CA ASP A 51 1.40 -28.06 -4.22
C ASP A 51 2.81 -28.21 -4.83
N ILE A 52 3.47 -27.12 -5.16
CA ILE A 52 4.84 -27.12 -5.66
C ILE A 52 5.82 -27.61 -4.59
N PHE A 53 5.62 -27.23 -3.32
CA PHE A 53 6.50 -27.63 -2.21
C PHE A 53 6.48 -29.14 -1.92
N LYS A 54 5.51 -29.91 -2.43
CA LYS A 54 5.53 -31.39 -2.36
C LYS A 54 6.71 -32.00 -3.12
N SER A 55 7.21 -31.34 -4.16
CA SER A 55 8.29 -31.85 -5.02
C SER A 55 9.50 -30.89 -5.11
N TRP A 56 9.31 -29.62 -4.74
CA TRP A 56 10.33 -28.59 -4.77
C TRP A 56 10.36 -27.85 -3.44
N ILE A 57 11.18 -28.33 -2.52
CA ILE A 57 11.28 -27.79 -1.16
C ILE A 57 12.28 -26.63 -1.18
N PRO A 58 11.92 -25.42 -0.68
CA PRO A 58 12.84 -24.30 -0.61
C PRO A 58 13.86 -24.45 0.52
N ASP A 59 15.07 -23.95 0.29
CA ASP A 59 16.11 -23.76 1.30
C ASP A 59 15.93 -22.41 2.02
N ILE A 60 15.46 -21.40 1.28
CA ILE A 60 15.12 -20.06 1.81
C ILE A 60 13.69 -19.72 1.40
N LEU A 61 12.89 -19.23 2.35
CA LEU A 61 11.53 -18.74 2.14
C LEU A 61 11.47 -17.25 2.48
N GLY A 62 11.35 -16.39 1.46
CA GLY A 62 11.14 -14.95 1.64
C GLY A 62 9.64 -14.60 1.60
N MET A 63 9.17 -13.75 2.52
CA MET A 63 7.76 -13.36 2.63
C MET A 63 7.62 -11.84 2.59
N ALA A 64 6.76 -11.32 1.73
CA ALA A 64 6.32 -9.93 1.76
C ALA A 64 5.13 -9.80 2.73
N GLN A 65 5.39 -9.26 3.91
CA GLN A 65 4.40 -9.09 4.97
C GLN A 65 3.64 -7.78 4.83
N TYR A 66 2.34 -7.91 4.62
CA TYR A 66 1.36 -6.84 4.63
C TYR A 66 0.23 -7.22 5.59
N CYS A 67 -0.51 -6.24 6.10
CA CYS A 67 -1.64 -6.51 7.00
C CYS A 67 -2.74 -7.40 6.36
N TRP A 68 -2.75 -7.52 5.04
CA TRP A 68 -3.74 -8.33 4.31
C TRP A 68 -3.28 -9.75 3.94
N ASN A 69 -2.06 -10.16 4.29
CA ASN A 69 -1.53 -11.50 3.99
C ASN A 69 -0.60 -12.06 5.06
N SER A 70 -0.47 -11.39 6.19
CA SER A 70 0.49 -11.75 7.25
C SER A 70 0.22 -13.16 7.79
N GLU A 71 -1.03 -13.45 8.17
CA GLU A 71 -1.42 -14.77 8.72
C GLU A 71 -1.40 -15.86 7.63
N LEU A 72 -1.74 -15.51 6.39
CA LEU A 72 -1.67 -16.42 5.26
C LEU A 72 -0.23 -16.82 4.94
N ASN A 73 0.71 -15.86 4.94
CA ASN A 73 2.13 -16.12 4.77
C ASN A 73 2.69 -17.01 5.91
N LEU A 74 2.32 -16.70 7.16
CA LEU A 74 2.72 -17.51 8.32
C LEU A 74 2.22 -18.94 8.23
N PHE A 75 0.98 -19.16 7.81
CA PHE A 75 0.44 -20.50 7.61
C PHE A 75 1.29 -21.31 6.64
N VAL A 76 1.70 -20.72 5.51
CA VAL A 76 2.57 -21.38 4.53
C VAL A 76 3.98 -21.56 5.07
N ALA A 77 4.54 -20.60 5.81
CA ALA A 77 5.85 -20.71 6.44
C ALA A 77 5.89 -21.85 7.46
N MET A 78 4.88 -21.97 8.32
CA MET A 78 4.75 -23.11 9.26
C MET A 78 4.65 -24.45 8.54
N HIS A 79 3.98 -24.49 7.39
CA HIS A 79 3.94 -25.70 6.56
C HIS A 79 5.33 -26.05 6.01
N VAL A 80 6.07 -25.05 5.50
CA VAL A 80 7.44 -25.25 5.01
C VAL A 80 8.37 -25.74 6.15
N LYS A 81 8.29 -25.14 7.33
CA LYS A 81 9.08 -25.58 8.50
C LYS A 81 8.78 -27.02 8.92
N LYS A 82 7.56 -27.53 8.70
CA LYS A 82 7.22 -28.94 8.97
C LYS A 82 7.88 -29.92 7.99
N ILE A 83 8.04 -29.53 6.72
CA ILE A 83 8.64 -30.39 5.69
C ILE A 83 10.15 -30.19 5.57
N ASN A 84 10.65 -29.03 5.93
CA ASN A 84 12.08 -28.68 5.98
C ASN A 84 12.33 -27.77 7.20
N PRO A 85 12.64 -28.32 8.39
CA PRO A 85 12.94 -27.54 9.59
C PRO A 85 14.12 -26.57 9.41
N ASP A 86 15.06 -26.91 8.52
CA ASP A 86 16.25 -26.11 8.24
C ASP A 86 16.01 -24.98 7.23
N CYS A 87 14.82 -24.89 6.63
CA CYS A 87 14.51 -23.79 5.73
C CYS A 87 14.62 -22.45 6.46
N LEU A 88 15.42 -21.52 5.91
CA LEU A 88 15.56 -20.17 6.47
C LEU A 88 14.36 -19.32 6.06
N VAL A 89 13.54 -18.92 7.03
CA VAL A 89 12.35 -18.09 6.79
C VAL A 89 12.67 -16.62 7.05
N VAL A 90 12.57 -15.82 6.00
CA VAL A 90 12.90 -14.38 5.99
C VAL A 90 11.63 -13.58 5.72
N ALA A 91 11.25 -12.70 6.64
CA ALA A 91 10.11 -11.81 6.49
C ALA A 91 10.57 -10.37 6.20
N GLY A 92 9.96 -9.72 5.24
CA GLY A 92 10.15 -8.30 4.91
C GLY A 92 8.82 -7.63 4.62
N GLY A 93 8.81 -6.31 4.45
CA GLY A 93 7.60 -5.56 4.11
C GLY A 93 7.07 -4.69 5.24
N PRO A 94 6.00 -3.92 4.98
CA PRO A 94 5.56 -2.85 5.89
C PRO A 94 4.82 -3.34 7.15
N ASP A 95 4.41 -4.61 7.25
CA ASP A 95 3.72 -5.14 8.44
C ASP A 95 4.69 -5.70 9.48
N LEU A 96 5.92 -5.21 9.51
CA LEU A 96 6.92 -5.56 10.51
C LEU A 96 7.01 -4.51 11.62
N GLU A 97 7.33 -4.97 12.82
CA GLU A 97 7.58 -4.08 13.96
C GLU A 97 8.98 -3.43 13.84
N LEU A 98 9.04 -2.13 14.08
CA LEU A 98 10.31 -1.37 14.02
C LEU A 98 10.85 -1.02 15.41
N SER A 99 10.00 -0.94 16.46
CA SER A 99 10.48 -0.68 17.82
C SER A 99 11.06 -1.92 18.48
N SER A 100 12.20 -1.80 19.16
CA SER A 100 12.90 -2.96 19.76
C SER A 100 12.07 -3.79 20.73
N SER A 101 11.20 -3.14 21.53
CA SER A 101 10.31 -3.85 22.44
C SER A 101 9.27 -4.71 21.72
N ARG A 102 8.69 -4.17 20.62
CA ARG A 102 7.68 -4.87 19.83
C ARG A 102 8.28 -5.92 18.89
N LYS A 103 9.49 -5.71 18.33
CA LYS A 103 10.22 -6.70 17.53
C LYS A 103 10.39 -8.03 18.28
N LYS A 104 10.74 -7.93 19.57
CA LYS A 104 10.92 -9.12 20.42
C LYS A 104 9.62 -9.90 20.59
N VAL A 105 8.52 -9.21 20.87
CA VAL A 105 7.19 -9.84 20.99
C VAL A 105 6.76 -10.44 19.65
N PHE A 106 6.91 -9.67 18.56
CA PHE A 106 6.54 -10.10 17.21
C PHE A 106 7.20 -11.42 16.81
N LEU A 107 8.53 -11.54 16.98
CA LEU A 107 9.26 -12.77 16.65
C LEU A 107 9.00 -13.94 17.62
N LYS A 108 8.76 -13.62 18.90
CA LYS A 108 8.42 -14.66 19.89
C LYS A 108 7.06 -15.31 19.61
N GLU A 109 6.11 -14.53 19.09
CA GLU A 109 4.78 -15.04 18.73
C GLU A 109 4.77 -15.72 17.35
N ARG A 110 5.82 -15.50 16.54
CA ARG A 110 5.98 -16.00 15.16
C ARG A 110 7.28 -16.78 15.00
N ASP A 111 7.42 -17.83 15.78
CA ASP A 111 8.65 -18.63 15.91
C ASP A 111 9.10 -19.30 14.60
N CYS A 112 8.22 -19.40 13.61
CA CYS A 112 8.58 -19.86 12.26
C CYS A 112 9.38 -18.82 11.45
N ILE A 113 9.46 -17.55 11.88
CA ILE A 113 10.26 -16.53 11.23
C ILE A 113 11.66 -16.51 11.85
N ASP A 114 12.69 -16.72 11.04
CA ASP A 114 14.08 -16.71 11.49
C ASP A 114 14.68 -15.29 11.45
N ILE A 115 14.44 -14.53 10.39
CA ILE A 115 15.00 -13.19 10.18
C ILE A 115 13.93 -12.25 9.65
N CYS A 116 13.92 -11.02 10.16
CA CYS A 116 13.16 -9.91 9.58
C CYS A 116 14.08 -8.93 8.87
N VAL A 117 13.63 -8.42 7.72
CA VAL A 117 14.31 -7.40 6.90
C VAL A 117 13.53 -6.09 6.98
N GLU A 118 14.17 -5.04 7.47
CA GLU A 118 13.58 -3.71 7.61
C GLU A 118 13.83 -2.87 6.36
N PHE A 119 12.91 -1.98 6.02
CA PHE A 119 13.00 -1.05 4.90
C PHE A 119 13.12 -1.72 3.53
N ASP A 120 14.04 -1.23 2.66
CA ASP A 120 14.27 -1.80 1.33
C ASP A 120 15.01 -3.13 1.45
N GLY A 121 14.44 -4.19 0.87
CA GLY A 121 14.89 -5.58 1.10
C GLY A 121 15.97 -6.10 0.15
N GLU A 122 16.29 -5.40 -0.93
CA GLU A 122 17.11 -5.94 -2.00
C GLU A 122 18.54 -6.30 -1.54
N ILE A 123 19.22 -5.36 -0.90
CA ILE A 123 20.59 -5.56 -0.42
C ILE A 123 20.62 -6.54 0.76
N PRO A 124 19.82 -6.36 1.83
CA PRO A 124 19.84 -7.29 2.97
C PRO A 124 19.49 -8.73 2.59
N PHE A 125 18.49 -8.93 1.72
CA PHE A 125 18.12 -10.28 1.30
C PHE A 125 19.19 -10.94 0.44
N ALA A 126 19.80 -10.20 -0.48
CA ALA A 126 20.90 -10.71 -1.28
C ALA A 126 22.13 -11.09 -0.43
N GLU A 127 22.41 -10.34 0.64
CA GLU A 127 23.47 -10.66 1.59
C GLU A 127 23.18 -11.97 2.34
N ILE A 128 21.95 -12.18 2.79
CA ILE A 128 21.52 -13.44 3.40
C ILE A 128 21.78 -14.61 2.43
N VAL A 129 21.38 -14.47 1.16
CA VAL A 129 21.57 -15.50 0.13
C VAL A 129 23.06 -15.80 -0.08
N LYS A 130 23.91 -14.77 -0.21
CA LYS A 130 25.36 -14.93 -0.38
C LYS A 130 25.99 -15.72 0.79
N ARG A 131 25.63 -15.38 2.01
CA ARG A 131 26.15 -16.05 3.21
C ARG A 131 25.76 -17.53 3.24
N CYS A 132 24.50 -17.86 2.89
CA CYS A 132 24.08 -19.26 2.79
C CYS A 132 24.84 -20.00 1.68
N LEU A 133 25.09 -19.37 0.53
CA LEU A 133 25.85 -19.99 -0.57
C LEU A 133 27.35 -20.17 -0.24
N SER A 134 27.93 -19.29 0.58
CA SER A 134 29.32 -19.45 1.05
C SER A 134 29.49 -20.58 2.06
N GLY A 135 28.42 -21.28 2.42
CA GLY A 135 28.44 -22.42 3.35
C GLY A 135 28.24 -22.05 4.82
N GLU A 136 27.85 -20.79 5.10
CA GLU A 136 27.47 -20.41 6.46
C GLU A 136 26.12 -21.10 6.84
N SER A 137 26.04 -21.65 8.02
CA SER A 137 24.82 -22.35 8.45
C SER A 137 23.67 -21.36 8.64
N HIS A 138 22.44 -21.79 8.41
CA HIS A 138 21.25 -20.93 8.64
C HIS A 138 21.16 -20.47 10.11
N ALA A 139 21.66 -21.28 11.05
CA ALA A 139 21.74 -20.89 12.45
C ALA A 139 22.72 -19.73 12.67
N ASP A 140 23.91 -19.77 12.02
CA ASP A 140 24.88 -18.68 12.11
C ASP A 140 24.38 -17.39 11.43
N VAL A 141 23.73 -17.51 10.27
CA VAL A 141 23.10 -16.37 9.58
C VAL A 141 22.04 -15.70 10.47
N LYS A 142 21.26 -16.49 11.22
CA LYS A 142 20.28 -16.01 12.19
C LYS A 142 20.91 -15.35 13.41
N LEU A 143 21.97 -15.93 13.96
CA LEU A 143 22.67 -15.41 15.14
C LEU A 143 23.52 -14.15 14.85
N HIS A 144 23.87 -13.93 13.59
CA HIS A 144 24.65 -12.78 13.14
C HIS A 144 23.95 -12.03 12.01
N PRO A 145 22.78 -11.42 12.28
CA PRO A 145 22.00 -10.74 11.25
C PRO A 145 22.79 -9.60 10.63
N GLY A 146 22.72 -9.49 9.31
CA GLY A 146 23.37 -8.44 8.54
C GLY A 146 22.70 -7.06 8.69
N ALA A 147 23.24 -6.07 7.99
CA ALA A 147 22.67 -4.72 7.99
C ALA A 147 21.19 -4.74 7.53
N GLY A 148 20.34 -4.00 8.24
CA GLY A 148 18.92 -3.91 7.96
C GLY A 148 18.10 -5.13 8.37
N THR A 149 18.66 -6.03 9.17
CA THR A 149 17.98 -7.25 9.60
C THR A 149 17.95 -7.41 11.12
N TYR A 150 16.99 -8.17 11.61
CA TYR A 150 16.94 -8.59 13.01
C TYR A 150 16.38 -9.99 13.14
N SER A 151 16.76 -10.66 14.22
CA SER A 151 16.34 -12.02 14.58
C SER A 151 16.10 -12.13 16.07
N PHE A 152 15.60 -13.27 16.50
CA PHE A 152 15.36 -13.56 17.90
C PHE A 152 16.00 -14.89 18.29
N GLU A 153 16.84 -14.87 19.32
CA GLU A 153 17.39 -16.08 19.91
C GLU A 153 16.53 -16.57 21.08
N SER A 154 15.98 -17.76 20.93
CA SER A 154 15.04 -18.32 21.91
C SER A 154 15.70 -18.74 23.22
N GLN A 155 16.97 -19.18 23.19
CA GLN A 155 17.68 -19.66 24.38
C GLN A 155 18.07 -18.53 25.33
N SER A 156 18.67 -17.47 24.79
CA SER A 156 19.02 -16.27 25.54
C SER A 156 17.83 -15.33 25.74
N CYS A 157 16.77 -15.56 24.99
CA CYS A 157 15.59 -14.67 24.93
C CYS A 157 15.98 -13.25 24.50
N GLU A 158 16.94 -13.11 23.57
CA GLU A 158 17.48 -11.83 23.11
C GLU A 158 17.07 -11.49 21.68
N LEU A 159 16.83 -10.19 21.43
CA LEU A 159 16.73 -9.63 20.11
C LEU A 159 18.13 -9.33 19.59
N ILE A 160 18.49 -9.95 18.47
CA ILE A 160 19.76 -9.70 17.79
C ILE A 160 19.47 -8.80 16.60
N GLN A 161 20.21 -7.71 16.44
CA GLN A 161 19.95 -6.72 15.41
C GLN A 161 21.24 -6.31 14.71
N GLY A 162 21.22 -6.32 13.39
CA GLY A 162 22.28 -5.79 12.56
C GLY A 162 22.27 -4.26 12.51
N MET A 163 23.24 -3.69 11.81
CA MET A 163 23.37 -2.23 11.64
C MET A 163 22.11 -1.62 11.00
N GLN A 164 21.64 -0.50 11.53
CA GLN A 164 20.48 0.23 11.05
C GLN A 164 20.85 1.69 10.71
N PRO A 165 20.24 2.30 9.69
CA PRO A 165 19.41 1.67 8.66
C PRO A 165 20.22 0.81 7.70
N PRO A 166 19.59 -0.07 6.87
CA PRO A 166 20.30 -0.82 5.85
C PRO A 166 20.91 0.11 4.79
N PRO A 167 21.94 -0.34 4.06
CA PRO A 167 22.39 0.33 2.86
C PRO A 167 21.27 0.38 1.84
N ARG A 168 21.24 1.43 1.04
CA ARG A 168 20.20 1.68 0.05
C ARG A 168 20.79 1.78 -1.35
N LEU A 169 20.07 1.31 -2.36
CA LEU A 169 20.43 1.48 -3.76
C LEU A 169 20.59 2.97 -4.11
N GLU A 170 21.34 3.27 -5.15
CA GLU A 170 21.52 4.63 -5.64
C GLU A 170 20.49 5.01 -6.69
N SER A 171 20.06 4.04 -7.51
CA SER A 171 19.08 4.21 -8.59
C SER A 171 18.18 2.97 -8.71
N LEU A 172 16.98 3.13 -9.25
CA LEU A 172 16.13 2.00 -9.64
C LEU A 172 16.59 1.37 -10.97
N ASP A 173 17.50 2.00 -11.71
CA ASP A 173 18.10 1.41 -12.92
C ASP A 173 19.01 0.21 -12.60
N GLU A 174 19.33 0.00 -11.33
CA GLU A 174 20.08 -1.19 -10.93
C GLU A 174 19.32 -2.51 -11.22
N PHE A 175 18.02 -2.45 -11.39
CA PHE A 175 17.19 -3.59 -11.79
C PHE A 175 17.12 -3.80 -13.31
N GLY A 176 17.47 -2.78 -14.11
CA GLY A 176 17.24 -2.76 -15.55
C GLY A 176 15.76 -2.73 -15.91
N ALA A 177 15.44 -3.03 -17.16
CA ALA A 177 14.07 -3.14 -17.65
C ALA A 177 13.52 -4.54 -17.32
N ILE A 178 12.66 -4.62 -16.28
CA ILE A 178 12.24 -5.89 -15.67
C ILE A 178 11.15 -6.63 -16.46
N TYR A 179 10.46 -5.96 -17.37
CA TYR A 179 9.47 -6.59 -18.24
C TYR A 179 10.06 -6.94 -19.62
N ALA A 180 10.99 -6.11 -20.11
CA ALA A 180 11.51 -6.26 -21.48
C ALA A 180 12.22 -7.60 -21.74
N ASP A 181 12.70 -8.27 -20.72
CA ASP A 181 13.33 -9.60 -20.81
C ASP A 181 12.38 -10.77 -20.44
N GLY A 182 11.09 -10.50 -20.26
CA GLY A 182 10.08 -11.51 -19.96
C GLY A 182 10.08 -12.03 -18.53
N PHE A 183 10.75 -11.36 -17.60
CA PHE A 183 10.88 -11.82 -16.21
C PHE A 183 9.54 -12.10 -15.51
N PHE A 184 8.50 -11.32 -15.81
CA PHE A 184 7.17 -11.50 -15.25
C PHE A 184 6.17 -12.21 -16.16
N ASP A 185 6.59 -12.72 -17.32
CA ASP A 185 5.67 -13.25 -18.34
C ASP A 185 4.70 -14.30 -17.81
N LYS A 186 5.21 -15.25 -17.00
CA LYS A 186 4.37 -16.28 -16.41
C LYS A 186 3.25 -15.72 -15.54
N LEU A 187 3.54 -14.66 -14.76
CA LEU A 187 2.53 -14.03 -13.92
C LEU A 187 1.54 -13.20 -14.75
N LEU A 188 2.02 -12.53 -15.80
CA LEU A 188 1.16 -11.83 -16.74
C LEU A 188 0.25 -12.80 -17.52
N ASP A 189 0.73 -14.01 -17.88
CA ASP A 189 -0.07 -15.07 -18.49
C ASP A 189 -1.11 -15.65 -17.49
N ASP A 190 -0.77 -15.71 -16.21
CA ASP A 190 -1.70 -16.06 -15.12
C ASP A 190 -2.77 -14.98 -14.86
N GLY A 191 -2.76 -13.85 -15.60
CA GLY A 191 -3.75 -12.78 -15.52
C GLY A 191 -3.46 -11.68 -14.51
N PHE A 192 -2.25 -11.62 -13.95
CA PHE A 192 -1.85 -10.49 -13.11
C PHE A 192 -1.53 -9.26 -13.95
N HIS A 193 -1.89 -8.09 -13.43
CA HIS A 193 -1.63 -6.82 -14.08
C HIS A 193 -0.19 -6.35 -13.89
N PRO A 194 0.39 -5.62 -14.85
CA PRO A 194 1.71 -5.02 -14.69
C PRO A 194 1.71 -3.95 -13.59
N PHE A 195 2.76 -3.96 -12.78
CA PHE A 195 3.01 -3.03 -11.70
C PHE A 195 4.43 -2.49 -11.85
N VAL A 196 4.58 -1.19 -12.10
CA VAL A 196 5.86 -0.53 -12.35
C VAL A 196 6.18 0.48 -11.26
N GLN A 197 7.44 0.85 -11.11
CA GLN A 197 7.90 1.87 -10.17
C GLN A 197 8.96 2.75 -10.82
N THR A 198 8.66 4.02 -11.03
CA THR A 198 9.59 4.97 -11.65
C THR A 198 10.28 5.89 -10.65
N HIS A 199 9.74 5.98 -9.43
CA HIS A 199 10.45 6.56 -8.30
C HIS A 199 10.06 5.88 -6.98
N ARG A 200 11.00 5.86 -6.02
CA ARG A 200 10.82 5.32 -4.67
C ARG A 200 11.26 6.32 -3.62
N GLY A 201 10.45 6.44 -2.58
CA GLY A 201 10.64 7.38 -1.48
C GLY A 201 9.53 8.43 -1.41
N CYS A 202 9.59 9.28 -0.38
CA CYS A 202 8.63 10.36 -0.17
C CYS A 202 9.31 11.50 0.60
N PRO A 203 9.20 12.76 0.15
CA PRO A 203 9.80 13.89 0.86
C PRO A 203 8.96 14.37 2.06
N TYR A 204 7.81 13.73 2.32
CA TYR A 204 6.89 14.11 3.38
C TYR A 204 7.02 13.20 4.60
N THR A 205 6.66 13.73 5.78
CA THR A 205 6.83 13.08 7.08
C THR A 205 5.49 12.81 7.78
N CYS A 206 4.43 12.52 7.01
CA CYS A 206 3.09 12.25 7.54
C CYS A 206 3.11 11.07 8.51
N THR A 207 2.77 11.27 9.79
CA THR A 207 3.00 10.28 10.86
C THR A 207 2.23 8.97 10.71
N PHE A 208 1.15 8.96 9.93
CA PHE A 208 0.33 7.78 9.64
C PHE A 208 0.85 6.93 8.45
N CYS A 209 1.95 7.33 7.82
CA CYS A 209 2.43 6.71 6.58
C CYS A 209 3.76 5.98 6.79
N HIS A 210 3.91 4.79 6.22
CA HIS A 210 5.16 4.01 6.27
C HIS A 210 6.36 4.73 5.66
N THR A 211 6.14 5.57 4.63
CA THR A 211 7.22 6.32 3.99
C THR A 211 7.60 7.61 4.73
N SER A 212 7.10 7.80 5.96
CA SER A 212 7.42 8.97 6.79
C SER A 212 8.80 8.91 7.43
N ASP A 213 9.44 7.74 7.47
CA ASP A 213 10.79 7.58 7.99
C ASP A 213 11.82 8.31 7.13
N SER A 214 12.84 8.85 7.80
CA SER A 214 13.95 9.57 7.16
C SER A 214 14.69 8.74 6.11
N TYR A 215 14.70 7.43 6.27
CA TYR A 215 15.25 6.49 5.29
C TYR A 215 14.66 6.70 3.89
N TYR A 216 13.35 6.96 3.79
CA TYR A 216 12.66 7.18 2.52
C TYR A 216 12.73 8.62 2.00
N SER A 217 13.34 9.56 2.74
CA SER A 217 13.42 10.96 2.33
C SER A 217 14.28 11.19 1.09
N LYS A 218 15.32 10.35 0.88
CA LYS A 218 16.10 10.32 -0.35
C LYS A 218 15.31 9.62 -1.44
N MET A 219 14.97 10.36 -2.50
CA MET A 219 14.28 9.80 -3.66
C MET A 219 15.21 8.96 -4.52
N LEU A 220 14.75 7.79 -4.94
CA LEU A 220 15.38 6.99 -5.99
C LEU A 220 14.55 7.07 -7.25
N PHE A 221 15.18 7.08 -8.41
CA PHE A 221 14.52 7.19 -9.71
C PHE A 221 14.98 6.08 -10.65
N GLN A 222 14.09 5.67 -11.55
CA GLN A 222 14.38 4.89 -12.74
C GLN A 222 14.53 5.86 -13.91
N SER A 223 15.51 5.66 -14.79
CA SER A 223 15.67 6.49 -15.98
C SER A 223 14.48 6.35 -16.95
N PRO A 224 14.11 7.41 -17.68
CA PRO A 224 13.10 7.33 -18.72
C PRO A 224 13.41 6.25 -19.76
N GLU A 225 14.66 6.06 -20.12
CA GLU A 225 15.13 5.09 -21.10
C GLU A 225 14.86 3.64 -20.67
N THR A 226 15.10 3.33 -19.40
CA THR A 226 14.80 2.01 -18.83
C THR A 226 13.28 1.78 -18.78
N PHE A 227 12.52 2.79 -18.35
CA PHE A 227 11.07 2.72 -18.31
C PHE A 227 10.45 2.55 -19.71
N GLU A 228 10.98 3.24 -20.72
CA GLU A 228 10.51 3.14 -22.10
C GLU A 228 10.67 1.71 -22.66
N GLN A 229 11.75 1.00 -22.33
CA GLN A 229 11.92 -0.39 -22.72
C GLN A 229 10.80 -1.28 -22.17
N ASP A 230 10.49 -1.15 -20.87
CA ASP A 230 9.39 -1.88 -20.26
C ASP A 230 8.04 -1.50 -20.85
N MET A 231 7.78 -0.22 -21.10
CA MET A 231 6.52 0.25 -21.70
C MET A 231 6.34 -0.22 -23.15
N ASN A 232 7.41 -0.25 -23.94
CA ASN A 232 7.35 -0.80 -25.30
C ASN A 232 7.04 -2.31 -25.29
N TYR A 233 7.63 -3.06 -24.35
CA TYR A 233 7.34 -4.48 -24.18
C TYR A 233 5.87 -4.72 -23.78
N LEU A 234 5.43 -4.05 -22.71
CA LEU A 234 4.07 -4.17 -22.18
C LEU A 234 3.02 -3.68 -23.19
N GLY A 235 3.28 -2.56 -23.86
CA GLY A 235 2.39 -2.01 -24.89
C GLY A 235 2.19 -2.98 -26.04
N LYS A 236 3.27 -3.61 -26.54
CA LYS A 236 3.21 -4.64 -27.57
C LYS A 236 2.43 -5.87 -27.11
N ARG A 237 2.68 -6.32 -25.87
CA ARG A 237 2.03 -7.50 -25.28
C ARG A 237 0.53 -7.29 -25.09
N PHE A 238 0.12 -6.12 -24.60
CA PHE A 238 -1.26 -5.81 -24.23
C PHE A 238 -1.98 -4.92 -25.25
N THR A 239 -1.52 -4.90 -26.50
CA THR A 239 -2.14 -4.11 -27.58
C THR A 239 -3.65 -4.34 -27.61
N GLY A 240 -4.44 -3.28 -27.42
CA GLY A 240 -5.90 -3.30 -27.47
C GLY A 240 -6.60 -4.02 -26.32
N GLN A 241 -5.90 -4.42 -25.26
CA GLN A 241 -6.48 -5.10 -24.10
C GLN A 241 -6.93 -4.07 -23.03
N ASP A 242 -8.12 -3.54 -23.18
CA ASP A 242 -8.66 -2.45 -22.35
C ASP A 242 -8.84 -2.83 -20.85
N HIS A 243 -8.96 -4.13 -20.55
CA HIS A 243 -9.15 -4.64 -19.19
C HIS A 243 -7.84 -4.75 -18.40
N VAL A 244 -6.67 -4.61 -19.03
CA VAL A 244 -5.38 -4.67 -18.35
C VAL A 244 -4.97 -3.28 -17.90
N THR A 245 -4.99 -3.05 -16.59
CA THR A 245 -4.60 -1.79 -15.94
C THR A 245 -3.08 -1.73 -15.76
N LEU A 246 -2.49 -0.58 -16.03
CA LEU A 246 -1.12 -0.25 -15.60
C LEU A 246 -1.16 0.31 -14.18
N TYR A 247 -0.60 -0.42 -13.23
CA TYR A 247 -0.39 0.07 -11.87
C TYR A 247 1.00 0.68 -11.73
N ILE A 248 1.08 1.82 -11.04
CA ILE A 248 2.34 2.54 -10.82
C ILE A 248 2.54 2.74 -9.32
N ALA A 249 3.60 2.16 -8.76
CA ALA A 249 3.91 2.17 -7.32
C ALA A 249 4.50 3.50 -6.81
N ASN A 250 4.37 4.57 -7.58
CA ASN A 250 4.86 5.89 -7.19
C ASN A 250 3.97 6.50 -6.10
N THR A 251 4.57 7.10 -5.10
CA THR A 251 3.83 7.74 -3.99
C THR A 251 3.31 9.13 -4.31
N ASN A 252 3.85 9.80 -5.34
CA ASN A 252 3.58 11.22 -5.64
C ASN A 252 3.74 11.52 -7.14
N MET A 253 3.04 10.81 -8.02
CA MET A 253 3.12 11.03 -9.47
C MET A 253 2.76 12.46 -9.86
N GLY A 254 3.56 13.08 -10.73
CA GLY A 254 3.44 14.47 -11.12
C GLY A 254 4.10 15.46 -10.15
N GLN A 255 4.81 15.00 -9.12
CA GLN A 255 5.52 15.85 -8.17
C GLN A 255 6.91 16.23 -8.68
N PHE A 256 7.60 15.32 -9.34
CA PHE A 256 8.98 15.47 -9.76
C PHE A 256 9.10 15.78 -11.25
N LYS A 257 10.18 16.47 -11.65
CA LYS A 257 10.41 16.85 -13.05
C LYS A 257 10.42 15.64 -13.99
N GLN A 258 10.98 14.55 -13.53
CA GLN A 258 11.07 13.31 -14.29
C GLN A 258 9.70 12.66 -14.57
N ASP A 259 8.72 12.84 -13.69
CA ASP A 259 7.37 12.28 -13.88
C ASP A 259 6.73 12.74 -15.21
N PHE A 260 7.06 13.95 -15.68
CA PHE A 260 6.52 14.47 -16.94
C PHE A 260 7.07 13.71 -18.16
N GLU A 261 8.31 13.28 -18.10
CA GLU A 261 8.90 12.42 -19.13
C GLU A 261 8.27 11.03 -19.11
N ILE A 262 8.13 10.45 -17.92
CA ILE A 262 7.40 9.20 -17.72
C ILE A 262 5.98 9.29 -18.27
N GLY A 263 5.29 10.41 -18.03
CA GLY A 263 3.96 10.65 -18.58
C GLY A 263 3.92 10.69 -20.11
N ARG A 264 4.93 11.29 -20.77
CA ARG A 264 5.04 11.29 -22.23
C ARG A 264 5.25 9.88 -22.78
N ILE A 265 6.13 9.10 -22.18
CA ILE A 265 6.34 7.69 -22.57
C ILE A 265 5.05 6.88 -22.47
N ILE A 266 4.28 7.05 -21.38
CA ILE A 266 2.98 6.40 -21.24
C ILE A 266 2.03 6.82 -22.37
N ARG A 267 1.96 8.12 -22.67
CA ARG A 267 1.11 8.64 -23.74
C ARG A 267 1.51 8.09 -25.12
N GLU A 268 2.78 8.08 -25.46
CA GLU A 268 3.30 7.50 -26.70
C GLU A 268 2.96 6.03 -26.80
N THR A 269 3.06 5.28 -25.69
CA THR A 269 2.64 3.89 -25.61
C THR A 269 1.13 3.75 -25.89
N GLN A 270 0.30 4.64 -25.31
CA GLN A 270 -1.15 4.67 -25.56
C GLN A 270 -1.46 4.92 -27.03
N GLU A 271 -0.78 5.87 -27.65
CA GLU A 271 -0.97 6.22 -29.07
C GLU A 271 -0.53 5.11 -30.01
N LYS A 272 0.58 4.44 -29.70
CA LYS A 272 1.15 3.39 -30.54
C LYS A 272 0.46 2.03 -30.41
N TYR A 273 0.07 1.65 -29.19
CA TYR A 273 -0.41 0.30 -28.89
C TYR A 273 -1.87 0.25 -28.42
N ASN A 274 -2.53 1.41 -28.27
CA ASN A 274 -3.86 1.52 -27.70
C ASN A 274 -3.95 0.90 -26.28
N TRP A 275 -2.86 1.02 -25.49
CA TRP A 275 -2.69 0.53 -24.13
C TRP A 275 -1.62 1.38 -23.42
N PRO A 276 -1.72 1.65 -22.05
CA PRO A 276 -2.81 1.28 -21.15
C PRO A 276 -4.01 2.25 -21.26
N ARG A 277 -5.22 1.73 -21.16
CA ARG A 277 -6.42 2.56 -21.07
C ARG A 277 -6.76 2.98 -19.64
N MET A 278 -6.42 2.11 -18.68
CA MET A 278 -6.56 2.38 -17.25
C MET A 278 -5.19 2.44 -16.59
N ILE A 279 -5.00 3.47 -15.77
CA ILE A 279 -3.80 3.70 -14.98
C ILE A 279 -4.23 3.90 -13.53
N ASP A 280 -3.56 3.23 -12.60
CA ASP A 280 -3.74 3.40 -11.17
C ASP A 280 -2.43 3.88 -10.53
N VAL A 281 -2.46 5.06 -9.90
CA VAL A 281 -1.28 5.69 -9.32
C VAL A 281 -1.65 6.74 -8.27
N ASN A 282 -0.84 6.86 -7.23
CA ASN A 282 -0.98 7.93 -6.25
C ASN A 282 -0.40 9.25 -6.78
N SER A 283 -1.17 10.32 -6.68
CA SER A 283 -0.83 11.64 -7.20
C SER A 283 0.01 12.47 -6.23
N GLY A 284 0.82 13.36 -6.78
CA GLY A 284 1.51 14.41 -6.04
C GLY A 284 0.57 15.46 -5.45
N LYS A 285 1.12 16.39 -4.66
CA LYS A 285 0.34 17.40 -3.92
C LYS A 285 0.38 18.80 -4.55
N ASP A 286 1.15 19.01 -5.62
CA ASP A 286 1.24 20.32 -6.30
C ASP A 286 0.14 20.44 -7.37
N PRO A 287 -0.87 21.32 -7.18
CA PRO A 287 -2.00 21.44 -8.09
C PRO A 287 -1.61 21.76 -9.53
N LYS A 288 -0.62 22.66 -9.72
CA LYS A 288 -0.20 23.08 -11.05
C LYS A 288 0.48 21.94 -11.81
N LYS A 289 1.43 21.30 -11.17
CA LYS A 289 2.12 20.14 -11.73
C LYS A 289 1.16 18.99 -12.03
N LEU A 290 0.20 18.76 -11.13
CA LEU A 290 -0.77 17.68 -11.31
C LEU A 290 -1.70 17.95 -12.50
N LEU A 291 -2.18 19.19 -12.66
CA LEU A 291 -2.98 19.60 -13.85
C LEU A 291 -2.17 19.51 -15.15
N GLU A 292 -0.88 19.86 -15.12
CA GLU A 292 0.02 19.68 -16.25
C GLU A 292 0.18 18.19 -16.58
N MET A 293 0.40 17.34 -15.56
CA MET A 293 0.55 15.91 -15.74
C MET A 293 -0.71 15.27 -16.34
N VAL A 294 -1.91 15.63 -15.86
CA VAL A 294 -3.20 15.16 -16.39
C VAL A 294 -3.39 15.61 -17.85
N SER A 295 -2.83 16.73 -18.27
CA SER A 295 -2.88 17.17 -19.67
C SER A 295 -1.96 16.35 -20.60
N ILE A 296 -0.92 15.72 -20.05
CA ILE A 296 -0.02 14.81 -20.78
C ILE A 296 -0.65 13.42 -20.87
N VAL A 297 -0.95 12.83 -19.71
CA VAL A 297 -1.56 11.50 -19.60
C VAL A 297 -2.75 11.54 -18.64
N ASN A 298 -3.90 11.05 -19.09
CA ASN A 298 -5.11 11.09 -18.28
C ASN A 298 -5.17 9.89 -17.35
N PHE A 299 -5.26 10.15 -16.05
CA PHE A 299 -5.39 9.14 -14.99
C PHE A 299 -6.26 9.70 -13.84
N PRO A 300 -6.77 8.87 -12.91
CA PRO A 300 -7.54 9.32 -11.76
C PRO A 300 -6.66 10.14 -10.79
N ALA A 301 -6.50 11.43 -11.09
CA ALA A 301 -5.69 12.34 -10.28
C ALA A 301 -6.47 12.83 -9.05
N SER A 302 -5.79 12.91 -7.91
CA SER A 302 -6.38 13.37 -6.65
C SER A 302 -5.37 14.11 -5.77
N ILE A 303 -5.85 15.05 -4.97
CA ILE A 303 -5.08 15.58 -3.84
C ILE A 303 -5.80 15.15 -2.58
N ALA A 304 -5.22 14.17 -1.87
CA ALA A 304 -5.73 13.67 -0.62
C ALA A 304 -5.56 14.74 0.49
N LEU A 305 -6.65 15.20 1.10
CA LEU A 305 -6.60 16.17 2.18
C LEU A 305 -6.33 15.52 3.53
N GLN A 306 -6.87 14.32 3.78
CA GLN A 306 -6.89 13.56 5.03
C GLN A 306 -7.71 14.25 6.14
N THR A 307 -7.54 15.53 6.34
CA THR A 307 -8.33 16.47 7.17
C THR A 307 -8.08 17.89 6.67
N ASN A 308 -8.94 18.84 7.03
CA ASN A 308 -8.74 20.29 6.83
C ASN A 308 -8.57 21.05 8.16
N THR A 309 -8.54 20.34 9.29
CA THR A 309 -8.39 20.89 10.64
C THR A 309 -6.92 21.24 10.92
N PRO A 310 -6.55 22.53 11.15
CA PRO A 310 -5.14 22.94 11.27
C PRO A 310 -4.35 22.22 12.38
N ASP A 311 -4.94 22.06 13.56
CA ASP A 311 -4.28 21.42 14.71
C ASP A 311 -4.04 19.91 14.44
N VAL A 312 -4.99 19.25 13.76
CA VAL A 312 -4.84 17.86 13.36
C VAL A 312 -3.73 17.71 12.31
N LEU A 313 -3.68 18.61 11.33
CA LEU A 313 -2.59 18.64 10.34
C LEU A 313 -1.22 18.79 11.00
N GLN A 314 -1.11 19.63 12.05
CA GLN A 314 0.11 19.78 12.83
C GLN A 314 0.46 18.47 13.56
N ASN A 315 -0.51 17.85 14.23
CA ASN A 315 -0.31 16.59 14.97
C ASN A 315 0.18 15.44 14.08
N ILE A 316 -0.32 15.36 12.85
CA ILE A 316 0.09 14.33 11.87
C ILE A 316 1.25 14.77 10.97
N LYS A 317 1.90 15.90 11.27
CA LYS A 317 3.04 16.48 10.51
C LYS A 317 2.75 16.58 9.00
N ARG A 318 1.54 17.01 8.64
CA ARG A 318 1.11 17.15 7.26
C ARG A 318 0.85 18.61 6.89
N LYS A 319 1.28 18.99 5.69
CA LYS A 319 0.94 20.28 5.10
C LYS A 319 0.03 20.04 3.89
N ASN A 320 -1.16 20.61 3.95
CA ASN A 320 -2.06 20.69 2.80
C ASN A 320 -1.85 22.01 2.03
N ILE A 321 -2.33 22.04 0.80
CA ILE A 321 -2.50 23.30 0.09
C ILE A 321 -3.63 24.09 0.76
N PRO A 322 -3.63 25.46 0.68
CA PRO A 322 -4.75 26.26 1.15
C PRO A 322 -6.07 25.79 0.55
N PHE A 323 -7.13 25.76 1.34
CA PHE A 323 -8.39 25.15 0.92
C PHE A 323 -9.06 25.89 -0.27
N ASP A 324 -8.93 27.21 -0.34
CA ASP A 324 -9.37 28.02 -1.49
C ASP A 324 -8.69 27.57 -2.79
N LYS A 325 -7.40 27.28 -2.75
CA LYS A 325 -6.64 26.75 -3.91
C LYS A 325 -7.05 25.31 -4.22
N TYR A 326 -7.40 24.53 -3.22
CA TYR A 326 -7.94 23.17 -3.44
C TYR A 326 -9.27 23.23 -4.19
N VAL A 327 -10.18 24.13 -3.84
CA VAL A 327 -11.46 24.31 -4.53
C VAL A 327 -11.26 24.71 -6.00
N VAL A 328 -10.33 25.63 -6.28
CA VAL A 328 -9.97 26.00 -7.65
C VAL A 328 -9.41 24.80 -8.41
N PHE A 329 -8.47 24.08 -7.80
CA PHE A 329 -7.90 22.87 -8.40
C PHE A 329 -8.97 21.83 -8.76
N GLN A 330 -9.94 21.58 -7.89
CA GLN A 330 -11.03 20.62 -8.17
C GLN A 330 -11.83 21.03 -9.41
N LYS A 331 -12.17 22.30 -9.56
CA LYS A 331 -12.88 22.81 -10.75
C LYS A 331 -12.06 22.64 -12.02
N ASP A 332 -10.77 22.97 -11.97
CA ASP A 332 -9.87 22.84 -13.11
C ASP A 332 -9.66 21.36 -13.49
N LEU A 333 -9.51 20.47 -12.48
CA LEU A 333 -9.38 19.02 -12.70
C LEU A 333 -10.63 18.45 -13.39
N MET A 334 -11.83 18.81 -12.91
CA MET A 334 -13.09 18.35 -13.51
C MET A 334 -13.27 18.81 -14.97
N SER A 335 -12.68 19.93 -15.34
CA SER A 335 -12.72 20.42 -16.73
C SER A 335 -11.73 19.69 -17.67
N LYS A 336 -10.67 19.11 -17.14
CA LYS A 336 -9.55 18.50 -17.90
C LYS A 336 -9.52 16.99 -17.84
N SER A 337 -9.95 16.38 -16.72
CA SER A 337 -9.91 14.95 -16.51
C SER A 337 -11.16 14.25 -17.02
N LYS A 338 -10.99 13.04 -17.56
CA LYS A 338 -12.09 12.13 -17.89
C LYS A 338 -12.59 11.35 -16.67
N TYR A 339 -11.85 11.40 -15.56
CA TYR A 339 -12.16 10.68 -14.33
C TYR A 339 -12.86 11.60 -13.33
N ASN A 340 -13.67 11.02 -12.46
CA ASN A 340 -14.26 11.73 -11.33
C ASN A 340 -13.14 12.23 -10.40
N SER A 341 -13.32 13.45 -9.88
CA SER A 341 -12.44 13.94 -8.83
C SER A 341 -12.66 13.18 -7.52
N VAL A 342 -11.56 12.80 -6.88
CA VAL A 342 -11.57 12.04 -5.63
C VAL A 342 -10.74 12.77 -4.59
N THR A 343 -11.13 12.69 -3.32
CA THR A 343 -10.26 13.03 -2.19
C THR A 343 -10.37 11.98 -1.11
N GLU A 344 -9.42 12.00 -0.19
CA GLU A 344 -9.36 11.06 0.93
C GLU A 344 -9.39 11.82 2.25
N LEU A 345 -10.15 11.30 3.21
CA LEU A 345 -10.19 11.74 4.60
C LEU A 345 -9.90 10.55 5.51
N ILE A 346 -9.30 10.82 6.67
CA ILE A 346 -9.03 9.81 7.69
C ILE A 346 -9.77 10.18 8.97
N LEU A 347 -10.62 9.28 9.44
CA LEU A 347 -11.37 9.40 10.67
C LEU A 347 -10.53 8.95 11.87
N CYS A 348 -10.68 9.61 13.01
CA CYS A 348 -9.94 9.38 14.28
C CYS A 348 -8.47 9.81 14.24
N LEU A 349 -8.10 10.79 13.43
CA LEU A 349 -6.76 11.37 13.51
C LEU A 349 -6.53 12.07 14.88
N PRO A 350 -5.28 12.14 15.37
CA PRO A 350 -4.95 12.79 16.64
C PRO A 350 -5.41 14.24 16.74
N GLY A 351 -6.27 14.55 17.71
CA GLY A 351 -6.84 15.88 17.91
C GLY A 351 -8.10 16.16 17.10
N GLU A 352 -8.56 15.22 16.28
CA GLU A 352 -9.82 15.34 15.53
C GLU A 352 -11.01 15.08 16.45
N THR A 353 -11.98 16.00 16.48
CA THR A 353 -13.27 15.84 17.16
C THR A 353 -14.36 15.53 16.13
N LYS A 354 -15.54 15.09 16.59
CA LYS A 354 -16.71 14.94 15.71
C LYS A 354 -17.03 16.24 14.98
N GLU A 355 -17.01 17.37 15.69
CA GLU A 355 -17.33 18.68 15.12
C GLU A 355 -16.33 19.09 14.03
N THR A 356 -15.01 18.97 14.29
CA THR A 356 -13.98 19.35 13.32
C THR A 356 -14.00 18.43 12.10
N PHE A 357 -14.29 17.16 12.28
CA PHE A 357 -14.47 16.23 11.16
C PHE A 357 -15.70 16.57 10.31
N LEU A 358 -16.85 16.88 10.94
CA LEU A 358 -18.06 17.32 10.23
C LEU A 358 -17.82 18.60 9.43
N ASN A 359 -17.08 19.57 10.01
CA ASN A 359 -16.71 20.79 9.31
C ASN A 359 -15.82 20.49 8.09
N THR A 360 -14.78 19.66 8.26
CA THR A 360 -13.95 19.20 7.13
C THR A 360 -14.80 18.52 6.05
N LEU A 361 -15.71 17.65 6.45
CA LEU A 361 -16.57 16.92 5.51
C LEU A 361 -17.51 17.86 4.74
N ARG A 362 -18.13 18.83 5.45
CA ARG A 362 -18.97 19.88 4.85
C ARG A 362 -18.18 20.69 3.81
N ASP A 363 -17.01 21.17 4.17
CA ASP A 363 -16.14 21.93 3.27
C ASP A 363 -15.83 21.15 2.00
N VAL A 364 -15.42 19.88 2.17
CA VAL A 364 -15.04 19.01 1.07
C VAL A 364 -16.22 18.68 0.15
N ILE A 365 -17.39 18.36 0.70
CA ILE A 365 -18.61 18.13 -0.11
C ILE A 365 -18.96 19.37 -0.93
N ASN A 366 -18.95 20.53 -0.28
CA ASN A 366 -19.32 21.79 -0.92
C ASN A 366 -18.24 22.35 -1.89
N SER A 367 -17.02 21.78 -1.87
CA SER A 367 -15.99 22.09 -2.86
C SER A 367 -16.32 21.54 -4.26
N GLY A 368 -17.33 20.66 -4.36
CA GLY A 368 -17.75 20.03 -5.60
C GLY A 368 -16.96 18.76 -5.96
N VAL A 369 -16.18 18.23 -5.05
CA VAL A 369 -15.53 16.91 -5.25
C VAL A 369 -16.59 15.84 -5.49
N GLN A 370 -16.31 14.95 -6.45
CA GLN A 370 -17.33 13.98 -6.91
C GLN A 370 -17.33 12.69 -6.08
N ASN A 371 -16.22 12.37 -5.41
CA ASN A 371 -16.11 11.20 -4.57
C ASN A 371 -15.19 11.47 -3.37
N ILE A 372 -15.57 10.97 -2.20
CA ILE A 372 -14.79 11.10 -0.96
C ILE A 372 -14.58 9.69 -0.38
N ALA A 373 -13.34 9.25 -0.32
CA ALA A 373 -12.97 8.04 0.39
C ALA A 373 -12.69 8.40 1.86
N ILE A 374 -13.48 7.86 2.78
CA ILE A 374 -13.32 8.10 4.23
C ILE A 374 -12.78 6.83 4.87
N TYR A 375 -11.50 6.86 5.22
CA TYR A 375 -10.81 5.77 5.89
C TYR A 375 -10.88 5.91 7.41
N THR A 376 -10.86 4.80 8.13
CA THR A 376 -10.53 4.79 9.55
C THR A 376 -9.02 4.84 9.71
N MET A 377 -8.51 5.59 10.71
CA MET A 377 -7.09 5.60 11.01
C MET A 377 -6.61 4.18 11.34
N MET A 378 -5.72 3.67 10.52
CA MET A 378 -5.07 2.39 10.75
C MET A 378 -3.89 2.56 11.70
N ASN A 379 -3.75 1.63 12.63
CA ASN A 379 -2.59 1.57 13.54
C ASN A 379 -1.48 0.75 12.87
N LEU A 380 -0.96 1.27 11.74
CA LEU A 380 0.02 0.55 10.92
C LEU A 380 1.35 0.38 11.67
N LYS A 381 1.82 -0.85 11.79
CA LYS A 381 3.10 -1.17 12.42
C LYS A 381 4.24 -0.37 11.81
N GLY A 382 5.19 0.04 12.62
CA GLY A 382 6.36 0.80 12.17
C GLY A 382 6.12 2.27 11.79
N THR A 383 4.88 2.78 11.88
CA THR A 383 4.61 4.21 11.66
C THR A 383 4.76 5.01 12.96
N PRO A 384 5.11 6.31 12.88
CA PRO A 384 5.19 7.16 14.08
C PRO A 384 3.86 7.24 14.86
N ILE A 385 2.71 7.16 14.18
CA ILE A 385 1.41 7.25 14.83
C ILE A 385 1.08 6.01 15.66
N SER A 386 1.64 4.84 15.31
CA SER A 386 1.46 3.59 16.05
C SER A 386 2.44 3.40 17.19
N SER A 387 3.34 4.37 17.44
CA SER A 387 4.28 4.31 18.56
C SER A 387 3.55 4.31 19.90
N VAL A 388 4.19 3.76 20.95
CA VAL A 388 3.65 3.74 22.31
C VAL A 388 3.39 5.16 22.78
N GLU A 389 4.34 6.07 22.55
CA GLU A 389 4.24 7.49 22.95
C GLU A 389 3.06 8.19 22.27
N SER A 390 2.81 7.90 20.99
CA SER A 390 1.66 8.45 20.26
C SER A 390 0.35 7.90 20.82
N SER A 391 0.30 6.59 21.04
CA SER A 391 -0.88 5.90 21.58
C SER A 391 -1.26 6.41 22.97
N GLU A 392 -0.28 6.60 23.85
CA GLU A 392 -0.50 7.17 25.19
C GLU A 392 -0.91 8.65 25.13
N ARG A 393 -0.20 9.45 24.32
CA ARG A 393 -0.47 10.89 24.18
C ARG A 393 -1.89 11.20 23.71
N TYR A 394 -2.41 10.39 22.78
CA TYR A 394 -3.73 10.62 22.19
C TYR A 394 -4.80 9.64 22.69
N ASN A 395 -4.44 8.74 23.61
CA ASN A 395 -5.31 7.71 24.18
C ASN A 395 -6.00 6.89 23.08
N HIS A 396 -5.22 6.28 22.20
CA HIS A 396 -5.76 5.48 21.11
C HIS A 396 -6.48 4.23 21.65
N ILE A 397 -7.74 4.10 21.32
CA ILE A 397 -8.51 2.86 21.53
C ILE A 397 -8.46 2.07 20.25
N ILE A 398 -7.73 0.95 20.28
CA ILE A 398 -7.49 0.10 19.12
C ILE A 398 -8.46 -1.08 19.13
N ARG A 399 -8.97 -1.45 17.97
CA ARG A 399 -9.75 -2.66 17.70
C ARG A 399 -9.21 -3.35 16.45
N HIS A 400 -9.46 -4.65 16.37
CA HIS A 400 -9.15 -5.44 15.20
C HIS A 400 -10.39 -5.59 14.33
N ARG A 401 -10.21 -5.49 13.02
CA ARG A 401 -11.23 -5.87 12.04
C ARG A 401 -10.59 -6.80 11.00
N ILE A 402 -11.39 -7.71 10.45
CA ILE A 402 -10.93 -8.50 9.32
C ILE A 402 -10.69 -7.55 8.15
N VAL A 403 -9.51 -7.65 7.51
CA VAL A 403 -9.24 -6.88 6.30
C VAL A 403 -10.27 -7.30 5.23
N PRO A 404 -10.97 -6.37 4.61
CA PRO A 404 -12.05 -6.69 3.68
C PRO A 404 -11.61 -7.70 2.61
N ARG A 405 -12.35 -8.81 2.48
CA ARG A 405 -12.11 -9.92 1.54
C ARG A 405 -10.86 -10.77 1.81
N GLN A 406 -10.13 -10.53 2.89
CA GLN A 406 -8.88 -11.26 3.20
C GLN A 406 -9.15 -12.44 4.14
N PHE A 407 -9.77 -13.47 3.60
CA PHE A 407 -9.96 -14.77 4.26
C PHE A 407 -9.96 -15.92 3.23
N SER A 408 -9.47 -17.08 3.65
CA SER A 408 -9.38 -18.29 2.83
C SER A 408 -9.61 -19.53 3.69
N THR A 409 -9.96 -20.63 3.03
CA THR A 409 -9.93 -21.96 3.65
C THR A 409 -8.92 -22.81 2.87
N ILE A 410 -7.84 -23.23 3.51
CA ILE A 410 -6.78 -24.03 2.91
C ILE A 410 -6.67 -25.35 3.70
N ASN A 411 -6.83 -26.47 3.01
CA ASN A 411 -6.84 -27.82 3.63
C ASN A 411 -7.82 -27.91 4.81
N GLY A 412 -8.99 -27.26 4.73
CA GLY A 412 -10.01 -27.24 5.79
C GLY A 412 -9.74 -26.26 6.93
N ILE A 413 -8.60 -25.57 6.95
CA ILE A 413 -8.23 -24.56 7.94
C ILE A 413 -8.67 -23.18 7.44
N LYS A 414 -9.44 -22.47 8.28
CA LYS A 414 -9.84 -21.08 8.00
C LYS A 414 -8.73 -20.13 8.43
N ILE A 415 -8.29 -19.29 7.50
CA ILE A 415 -7.25 -18.27 7.71
C ILE A 415 -7.88 -16.93 7.36
N MET A 416 -7.66 -15.94 8.19
CA MET A 416 -8.11 -14.57 7.96
C MET A 416 -7.06 -13.58 8.45
N ASP A 417 -6.85 -12.55 7.68
CA ASP A 417 -5.99 -11.45 8.05
C ASP A 417 -6.81 -10.32 8.67
N ALA A 418 -6.30 -9.75 9.74
CA ALA A 418 -6.92 -8.66 10.48
C ALA A 418 -5.96 -7.47 10.59
N GLU A 419 -6.54 -6.28 10.60
CA GLU A 419 -5.82 -5.03 10.76
C GLU A 419 -6.25 -4.30 12.04
N GLU A 420 -5.33 -3.57 12.63
CA GLU A 420 -5.59 -2.71 13.76
C GLU A 420 -6.11 -1.35 13.28
N VAL A 421 -7.23 -0.90 13.86
CA VAL A 421 -7.82 0.40 13.58
C VAL A 421 -8.07 1.17 14.87
N VAL A 422 -7.88 2.48 14.85
CA VAL A 422 -8.19 3.37 15.98
C VAL A 422 -9.65 3.77 15.88
N VAL A 423 -10.43 3.41 16.89
CA VAL A 423 -11.89 3.63 16.94
C VAL A 423 -12.31 4.70 17.96
N ALA A 424 -11.38 5.16 18.77
CA ALA A 424 -11.56 6.32 19.64
C ALA A 424 -10.20 6.91 20.01
N THR A 425 -10.21 8.18 20.38
CA THR A 425 -9.07 8.91 20.92
C THR A 425 -9.53 9.72 22.15
N LYS A 426 -8.64 10.47 22.81
CA LYS A 426 -9.06 11.38 23.87
C LYS A 426 -10.02 12.50 23.40
N ASP A 427 -10.02 12.79 22.07
CA ASP A 427 -10.77 13.91 21.47
C ASP A 427 -12.01 13.43 20.69
N MET A 428 -12.13 12.12 20.38
CA MET A 428 -13.24 11.51 19.69
C MET A 428 -13.68 10.22 20.38
N SER A 429 -14.93 10.17 20.86
CA SER A 429 -15.49 8.99 21.50
C SER A 429 -15.76 7.84 20.52
N PHE A 430 -15.94 6.62 21.03
CA PHE A 430 -16.35 5.49 20.19
C PHE A 430 -17.73 5.70 19.58
N GLU A 431 -18.65 6.30 20.32
CA GLU A 431 -19.99 6.64 19.85
C GLU A 431 -19.95 7.64 18.69
N ASP A 432 -19.08 8.67 18.78
CA ASP A 432 -18.85 9.62 17.69
C ASP A 432 -18.27 8.92 16.46
N TYR A 433 -17.29 8.02 16.66
CA TYR A 433 -16.72 7.22 15.61
C TYR A 433 -17.81 6.40 14.87
N VAL A 434 -18.65 5.68 15.60
CA VAL A 434 -19.73 4.85 15.01
C VAL A 434 -20.70 5.73 14.22
N SER A 435 -21.13 6.86 14.80
CA SER A 435 -22.00 7.83 14.13
C SER A 435 -21.38 8.34 12.82
N LEU A 436 -20.10 8.72 12.85
CA LEU A 436 -19.39 9.21 11.66
C LEU A 436 -19.12 8.11 10.63
N ARG A 437 -18.99 6.84 11.03
CA ARG A 437 -18.90 5.71 10.08
C ARG A 437 -20.21 5.50 9.35
N GLY A 438 -21.37 5.60 10.04
CA GLY A 438 -22.68 5.59 9.41
C GLY A 438 -22.84 6.73 8.39
N LEU A 439 -22.51 7.96 8.80
CA LEU A 439 -22.51 9.11 7.91
C LEU A 439 -21.57 8.92 6.71
N SER A 440 -20.37 8.34 6.92
CA SER A 440 -19.43 8.07 5.83
C SER A 440 -20.03 7.16 4.75
N PHE A 441 -20.80 6.15 5.16
CA PHE A 441 -21.49 5.27 4.22
C PHE A 441 -22.54 6.05 3.40
N ILE A 442 -23.31 6.90 4.04
CA ILE A 442 -24.32 7.75 3.37
C ILE A 442 -23.65 8.69 2.38
N VAL A 443 -22.57 9.37 2.79
CA VAL A 443 -21.78 10.27 1.93
C VAL A 443 -21.25 9.53 0.70
N ALA A 444 -20.64 8.37 0.88
CA ALA A 444 -20.13 7.56 -0.21
C ALA A 444 -21.24 7.13 -1.18
N THR A 445 -22.40 6.74 -0.66
CA THR A 445 -23.57 6.34 -1.45
C THR A 445 -24.10 7.52 -2.28
N PHE A 446 -24.31 8.68 -1.66
CA PHE A 446 -24.88 9.84 -2.35
C PHE A 446 -23.93 10.52 -3.31
N LEU A 447 -22.65 10.66 -2.96
CA LEU A 447 -21.67 11.27 -3.86
C LEU A 447 -21.22 10.32 -4.97
N GLY A 448 -21.00 9.04 -4.65
CA GLY A 448 -20.50 8.04 -5.59
C GLY A 448 -21.56 7.54 -6.59
N SER A 449 -22.86 7.67 -6.28
CA SER A 449 -23.93 7.19 -7.16
C SER A 449 -24.12 8.10 -8.38
N ALA A 450 -23.99 7.52 -9.57
CA ALA A 450 -24.26 8.20 -10.83
C ALA A 450 -25.76 8.48 -11.02
N GLU A 451 -26.62 7.63 -10.48
CA GLU A 451 -28.08 7.73 -10.55
C GLU A 451 -28.58 8.99 -9.83
N LEU A 452 -27.86 9.47 -8.81
CA LEU A 452 -28.20 10.68 -8.07
C LEU A 452 -27.64 11.97 -8.70
N ASN A 453 -26.90 11.89 -9.80
CA ASN A 453 -26.37 13.08 -10.47
C ASN A 453 -27.44 14.11 -10.91
N PRO A 454 -28.64 13.71 -11.41
CA PRO A 454 -29.70 14.67 -11.69
C PRO A 454 -30.16 15.43 -10.45
N LEU A 455 -30.32 14.72 -9.30
CA LEU A 455 -30.70 15.32 -8.03
C LEU A 455 -29.61 16.28 -7.53
N LYS A 456 -28.35 15.86 -7.56
CA LYS A 456 -27.21 16.74 -7.18
C LYS A 456 -27.21 18.02 -8.00
N ARG A 457 -27.40 17.95 -9.32
CA ARG A 457 -27.48 19.13 -10.20
C ARG A 457 -28.68 20.03 -9.87
N PHE A 458 -29.82 19.44 -9.54
CA PHE A 458 -30.99 20.17 -9.10
C PHE A 458 -30.71 20.95 -7.82
N LEU A 459 -30.18 20.29 -6.77
CA LEU A 459 -29.83 20.91 -5.49
C LEU A 459 -28.81 22.07 -5.68
N LEU A 460 -27.78 21.86 -6.47
CA LEU A 460 -26.80 22.89 -6.81
C LEU A 460 -27.42 24.09 -7.55
N GLY A 461 -28.35 23.82 -8.47
CA GLY A 461 -29.10 24.84 -9.20
C GLY A 461 -29.92 25.75 -8.29
N TYR A 462 -30.42 25.22 -7.18
CA TYR A 462 -31.13 25.99 -6.14
C TYR A 462 -30.19 26.53 -5.04
N LYS A 463 -28.88 26.40 -5.20
CA LYS A 463 -27.85 26.82 -4.22
C LYS A 463 -28.06 26.20 -2.82
N MET A 464 -28.60 24.99 -2.78
CA MET A 464 -28.74 24.23 -1.53
C MET A 464 -27.37 23.73 -1.07
N ASP A 465 -27.15 23.73 0.25
CA ASP A 465 -25.98 23.11 0.87
C ASP A 465 -26.15 21.57 0.79
N ILE A 466 -25.34 20.93 -0.07
CA ILE A 466 -25.42 19.49 -0.30
C ILE A 466 -24.97 18.73 0.95
N ALA A 467 -23.97 19.24 1.67
CA ALA A 467 -23.50 18.60 2.89
C ALA A 467 -24.62 18.60 3.95
N GLU A 468 -25.27 19.73 4.18
CA GLU A 468 -26.39 19.86 5.12
C GLU A 468 -27.55 18.95 4.75
N TRP A 469 -27.85 18.84 3.45
CA TRP A 469 -28.86 17.93 2.96
C TRP A 469 -28.50 16.45 3.26
N ILE A 470 -27.26 16.02 2.99
CA ILE A 470 -26.79 14.66 3.28
C ILE A 470 -26.81 14.40 4.80
N PHE A 471 -26.38 15.36 5.62
CA PHE A 471 -26.38 15.24 7.07
C PHE A 471 -27.78 15.09 7.62
N SER A 472 -28.76 15.87 7.09
CA SER A 472 -30.17 15.75 7.48
C SER A 472 -30.78 14.38 7.16
N ILE A 473 -30.35 13.72 6.09
CA ILE A 473 -30.75 12.35 5.78
C ILE A 473 -30.20 11.40 6.84
N SER A 474 -28.91 11.55 7.19
CA SER A 474 -28.28 10.72 8.23
C SER A 474 -29.01 10.84 9.57
N ASP A 475 -29.31 12.05 9.99
CA ASP A 475 -29.99 12.32 11.27
C ASP A 475 -31.41 11.74 11.33
N ARG A 476 -32.08 11.68 10.19
CA ARG A 476 -33.46 11.21 10.06
C ARG A 476 -33.59 9.75 9.62
N LEU A 477 -32.46 9.04 9.44
CA LEU A 477 -32.49 7.66 8.96
C LEU A 477 -33.31 6.73 9.86
N SER A 478 -33.30 6.98 11.18
CA SER A 478 -34.09 6.22 12.16
C SER A 478 -35.62 6.38 12.01
N GLU A 479 -36.09 7.42 11.31
CA GLU A 479 -37.48 7.63 10.98
C GLU A 479 -37.99 6.66 9.90
N TYR A 480 -37.06 5.94 9.24
CA TYR A 480 -37.32 4.99 8.17
C TYR A 480 -36.85 3.58 8.54
N PRO A 481 -37.62 2.84 9.36
CA PRO A 481 -37.19 1.54 9.90
C PRO A 481 -36.78 0.52 8.83
N GLU A 482 -37.43 0.57 7.68
CA GLU A 482 -37.17 -0.32 6.51
C GLU A 482 -35.76 -0.11 5.93
N LEU A 483 -35.20 1.10 6.03
CA LEU A 483 -33.84 1.43 5.62
C LEU A 483 -32.82 1.24 6.74
N TYR A 484 -33.27 1.37 8.00
CA TYR A 484 -32.39 1.28 9.17
C TYR A 484 -32.05 -0.16 9.57
N GLN A 485 -32.89 -1.14 9.18
CA GLN A 485 -32.74 -2.55 9.52
C GLN A 485 -31.92 -3.35 8.49
N ASN A 486 -31.58 -2.76 7.35
CA ASN A 486 -30.74 -3.34 6.30
C ASN A 486 -29.35 -2.72 6.30
#